data_f33b5f1e0bd4465147ba4de5b42d513f
#
_entry.id   f33b5f1e0bd4465147ba4de5b42d513f
#
_cell.length_a   1.000
_cell.length_b   1.000
_cell.length_c   1.000
_cell.angle_alpha   90.00
_cell.angle_beta   90.00
_cell.angle_gamma   90.00
#
_symmetry.space_group_name_H-M   'P 1'
#
loop_
_entity.id
_entity.type
_entity.pdbx_description
1 polymer ?
#
loop_
_entity_poly.entity_id
_entity_poly.type
_entity_poly.pdbx_seq_one_letter_code
_entity_poly.pdbx_strand_id
1 'polypeptide(L)'
;MLTGDHSWGRKLSECREDLAFIERLPGRKILLRGNHDMFWDAKKTESLNEEFKGRLFFLQNNFAVYQDHALVGTKGCTFEGPFYLDGRGRILGWDEESEARAKKLVAREMTRLRSSFSQARDAGYRKFIMFLHYPPTSILEETSPFTEIAEEYQVTAVVYSHCHGESRFGDSIRGEYRGIRYMLVSGDYLGFRPAEVLP
;
A
#
# COMPACT_ATOMS: atom_id res chain seq x y z
N MET A 1 -0.66 5.86 10.07
CA MET A 1 -0.24 5.19 8.82
C MET A 1 -0.60 6.08 7.64
N LEU A 2 0.34 6.29 6.72
CA LEU A 2 0.12 6.99 5.46
C LEU A 2 0.38 5.98 4.32
N THR A 3 -0.56 5.87 3.39
CA THR A 3 -0.63 4.75 2.43
C THR A 3 -0.06 5.09 1.04
N GLY A 4 0.90 5.98 0.98
CA GLY A 4 1.66 6.28 -0.24
C GLY A 4 1.42 7.68 -0.79
N ASP A 5 2.23 8.02 -1.80
CA ASP A 5 2.23 9.30 -2.53
C ASP A 5 2.45 10.52 -1.63
N HIS A 6 3.51 10.43 -0.81
CA HIS A 6 3.88 11.45 0.17
C HIS A 6 4.59 12.65 -0.47
N SER A 7 5.30 12.42 -1.58
CA SER A 7 6.03 13.46 -2.31
C SER A 7 6.22 13.07 -3.76
N TRP A 8 6.30 14.07 -4.64
CA TRP A 8 6.50 13.90 -6.08
C TRP A 8 7.95 14.11 -6.50
N GLY A 9 8.84 14.31 -5.53
CA GLY A 9 10.27 14.44 -5.79
C GLY A 9 10.91 13.13 -6.24
N ARG A 10 11.91 13.23 -7.10
CA ARG A 10 12.69 12.07 -7.57
C ARG A 10 13.87 11.75 -6.67
N LYS A 11 14.36 12.75 -5.95
CA LYS A 11 15.48 12.64 -5.01
C LYS A 11 15.01 12.99 -3.62
N LEU A 12 15.62 12.41 -2.60
CA LEU A 12 15.29 12.69 -1.21
C LEU A 12 15.43 14.17 -0.85
N SER A 13 16.41 14.86 -1.46
CA SER A 13 16.60 16.31 -1.26
C SER A 13 15.40 17.14 -1.71
N GLU A 14 14.65 16.69 -2.70
CA GLU A 14 13.46 17.35 -3.24
C GLU A 14 12.22 17.11 -2.38
N CYS A 15 12.25 16.07 -1.53
CA CYS A 15 11.14 15.63 -0.69
C CYS A 15 11.26 16.11 0.78
N ARG A 16 12.33 16.83 1.11
CA ARG A 16 12.64 17.21 2.50
C ARG A 16 11.55 18.02 3.17
N GLU A 17 10.92 18.94 2.47
CA GLU A 17 9.86 19.78 3.01
C GLU A 17 8.60 18.99 3.28
N ASP A 18 8.19 18.09 2.36
CA ASP A 18 7.04 17.22 2.53
C ASP A 18 7.24 16.27 3.72
N LEU A 19 8.40 15.64 3.80
CA LEU A 19 8.73 14.74 4.91
C LEU A 19 8.80 15.50 6.25
N ALA A 20 9.37 16.71 6.27
CA ALA A 20 9.39 17.54 7.46
C ALA A 20 7.98 17.99 7.88
N PHE A 21 7.08 18.23 6.93
CA PHE A 21 5.67 18.47 7.25
C PHE A 21 5.04 17.24 7.94
N ILE A 22 5.25 16.04 7.38
CA ILE A 22 4.74 14.80 7.94
C ILE A 22 5.33 14.55 9.34
N GLU A 23 6.62 14.82 9.55
CA GLU A 23 7.27 14.69 10.86
C GLU A 23 6.59 15.52 11.96
N ARG A 24 6.07 16.70 11.63
CA ARG A 24 5.38 17.59 12.58
C ARG A 24 3.98 17.15 12.96
N LEU A 25 3.37 16.22 12.21
CA LEU A 25 2.05 15.68 12.55
C LEU A 25 2.12 14.91 13.89
N PRO A 26 1.03 14.88 14.66
CA PRO A 26 1.00 14.15 15.93
C PRO A 26 1.14 12.64 15.73
N GLY A 27 1.63 11.95 16.76
CA GLY A 27 1.73 10.50 16.79
C GLY A 27 2.92 9.92 16.02
N ARG A 28 3.08 8.61 16.09
CA ARG A 28 4.08 7.85 15.31
C ARG A 28 3.64 7.78 13.85
N LYS A 29 4.52 8.12 12.94
CA LYS A 29 4.27 8.11 11.50
C LYS A 29 4.90 6.88 10.86
N ILE A 30 4.09 6.09 10.17
CA ILE A 30 4.51 4.93 9.37
C ILE A 30 4.08 5.22 7.94
N LEU A 31 5.02 5.19 7.01
CA LEU A 31 4.85 5.52 5.61
C LEU A 31 4.94 4.26 4.76
N LEU A 32 3.95 4.02 3.93
CA LEU A 32 3.99 3.01 2.88
C LEU A 32 4.33 3.70 1.55
N ARG A 33 5.14 3.09 0.72
CA ARG A 33 5.49 3.64 -0.58
C ARG A 33 4.29 3.69 -1.53
N GLY A 34 4.08 4.83 -2.20
CA GLY A 34 3.18 4.96 -3.35
C GLY A 34 3.91 4.91 -4.70
N ASN A 35 3.18 5.19 -5.78
CA ASN A 35 3.77 5.22 -7.12
C ASN A 35 4.49 6.54 -7.42
N HIS A 36 4.10 7.63 -6.77
CA HIS A 36 4.76 8.93 -6.90
C HIS A 36 5.96 9.11 -5.96
N ASP A 37 6.16 8.25 -4.97
CA ASP A 37 7.32 8.29 -4.06
C ASP A 37 8.59 7.78 -4.77
N MET A 38 9.02 8.48 -5.83
CA MET A 38 10.15 8.07 -6.69
C MET A 38 11.51 8.16 -6.01
N PHE A 39 11.63 8.97 -4.95
CA PHE A 39 12.84 9.09 -4.14
C PHE A 39 13.18 7.82 -3.36
N TRP A 40 12.17 6.97 -3.15
CA TRP A 40 12.25 5.78 -2.31
C TRP A 40 12.02 4.51 -3.13
N ASP A 41 13.00 3.65 -3.21
CA ASP A 41 12.87 2.25 -3.67
C ASP A 41 13.10 1.26 -2.51
N ALA A 42 12.74 -0.01 -2.73
CA ALA A 42 12.83 -1.02 -1.67
C ALA A 42 14.26 -1.22 -1.12
N LYS A 43 15.30 -0.93 -1.91
CA LYS A 43 16.71 -1.05 -1.47
C LYS A 43 17.12 0.08 -0.54
N LYS A 44 16.41 1.19 -0.56
CA LYS A 44 16.69 2.37 0.28
C LYS A 44 15.92 2.35 1.60
N THR A 45 15.02 1.40 1.82
CA THR A 45 14.15 1.38 3.01
C THR A 45 14.94 1.40 4.31
N GLU A 46 15.98 0.57 4.41
CA GLU A 46 16.80 0.50 5.62
C GLU A 46 17.56 1.79 5.89
N SER A 47 18.21 2.35 4.85
CA SER A 47 18.93 3.62 4.99
C SER A 47 18.01 4.79 5.34
N LEU A 48 16.79 4.82 4.81
CA LEU A 48 15.77 5.80 5.18
C LEU A 48 15.33 5.62 6.64
N ASN A 49 15.11 4.38 7.09
CA ASN A 49 14.75 4.12 8.46
C ASN A 49 15.86 4.52 9.45
N GLU A 50 17.14 4.36 9.09
CA GLU A 50 18.23 4.86 9.90
C GLU A 50 18.33 6.39 9.89
N GLU A 51 18.19 7.03 8.70
CA GLU A 51 18.25 8.50 8.59
C GLU A 51 17.10 9.20 9.34
N PHE A 52 15.90 8.62 9.30
CA PHE A 52 14.70 9.20 9.94
C PHE A 52 14.33 8.52 11.26
N LYS A 53 15.26 7.81 11.87
CA LYS A 53 15.05 7.05 13.11
C LYS A 53 14.35 7.86 14.20
N GLY A 54 13.27 7.28 14.75
CA GLY A 54 12.46 7.92 15.80
C GLY A 54 11.48 9.01 15.28
N ARG A 55 11.56 9.40 14.01
CA ARG A 55 10.72 10.45 13.41
C ARG A 55 9.71 9.89 12.42
N LEU A 56 10.19 9.15 11.42
CA LEU A 56 9.40 8.46 10.42
C LEU A 56 9.81 6.99 10.37
N PHE A 57 8.88 6.11 10.02
CA PHE A 57 9.16 4.70 9.74
C PHE A 57 8.68 4.36 8.33
N PHE A 58 9.58 3.87 7.50
CA PHE A 58 9.32 3.46 6.12
C PHE A 58 9.02 1.96 6.09
N LEU A 59 7.80 1.63 5.70
CA LEU A 59 7.28 0.25 5.65
C LEU A 59 7.43 -0.32 4.24
N GLN A 60 8.41 -1.20 4.05
CA GLN A 60 8.62 -1.94 2.80
C GLN A 60 9.58 -3.10 3.04
N ASN A 61 9.18 -4.34 2.83
CA ASN A 61 9.94 -5.57 3.14
C ASN A 61 10.28 -5.77 4.64
N ASN A 62 9.62 -5.05 5.50
CA ASN A 62 9.75 -5.10 6.96
C ASN A 62 8.34 -5.04 7.56
N PHE A 63 8.23 -4.90 8.86
CA PHE A 63 6.96 -4.68 9.53
C PHE A 63 7.09 -3.61 10.63
N ALA A 64 5.98 -2.99 10.96
CA ALA A 64 5.85 -2.14 12.14
C ALA A 64 4.89 -2.79 13.13
N VAL A 65 4.80 -2.26 14.33
CA VAL A 65 3.93 -2.80 15.38
C VAL A 65 3.01 -1.74 15.92
N TYR A 66 1.76 -2.08 16.10
CA TYR A 66 0.78 -1.30 16.84
C TYR A 66 -0.05 -2.24 17.72
N GLN A 67 0.00 -2.02 19.04
CA GLN A 67 -0.57 -2.92 20.04
C GLN A 67 -0.06 -4.36 19.83
N ASP A 68 -0.94 -5.34 19.65
CA ASP A 68 -0.62 -6.75 19.39
C ASP A 68 -0.66 -7.12 17.89
N HIS A 69 -0.79 -6.12 17.02
CA HIS A 69 -0.81 -6.31 15.56
C HIS A 69 0.52 -5.96 14.91
N ALA A 70 0.96 -6.78 13.98
CA ALA A 70 1.97 -6.41 13.02
C ALA A 70 1.33 -5.70 11.81
N LEU A 71 1.87 -4.54 11.48
CA LEU A 71 1.52 -3.77 10.31
C LEU A 71 2.47 -4.18 9.19
N VAL A 72 1.95 -4.82 8.16
CA VAL A 72 2.70 -5.32 7.01
C VAL A 72 2.21 -4.64 5.75
N GLY A 73 3.06 -4.52 4.74
CA GLY A 73 2.58 -3.87 3.53
C GLY A 73 3.60 -3.79 2.41
N THR A 74 3.07 -3.47 1.24
CA THR A 74 3.83 -3.18 0.03
C THR A 74 3.08 -2.16 -0.80
N LYS A 75 3.79 -1.52 -1.74
CA LYS A 75 3.13 -0.64 -2.70
C LYS A 75 2.00 -1.35 -3.46
N GLY A 76 2.14 -2.64 -3.70
CA GLY A 76 1.31 -3.34 -4.64
C GLY A 76 1.63 -2.96 -6.08
N CYS A 77 0.76 -3.31 -6.98
CA CYS A 77 0.83 -2.93 -8.39
C CYS A 77 -0.56 -3.01 -9.01
N THR A 78 -0.73 -2.32 -10.12
CA THR A 78 -1.85 -2.57 -11.01
C THR A 78 -1.66 -3.93 -11.67
N PHE A 79 -2.71 -4.70 -11.70
CA PHE A 79 -2.87 -5.89 -12.52
C PHE A 79 -4.20 -5.72 -13.23
N GLU A 80 -4.43 -6.35 -14.29
CA GLU A 80 -5.62 -6.30 -15.14
C GLU A 80 -6.69 -5.21 -14.88
N GLY A 81 -7.27 -4.67 -15.90
CA GLY A 81 -8.46 -3.84 -15.80
C GLY A 81 -8.24 -2.32 -15.91
N PRO A 82 -9.16 -1.53 -15.37
CA PRO A 82 -9.39 -0.12 -15.70
C PRO A 82 -8.25 0.83 -15.33
N PHE A 83 -7.19 0.34 -14.74
CA PHE A 83 -5.99 1.15 -14.42
C PHE A 83 -5.18 1.54 -15.66
N TYR A 84 -5.50 0.96 -16.80
CA TYR A 84 -4.95 1.30 -18.12
C TYR A 84 -5.94 2.12 -18.95
N LEU A 85 -6.54 3.10 -18.32
CA LEU A 85 -7.35 4.08 -19.01
C LEU A 85 -6.44 5.18 -19.59
N ASP A 86 -6.71 5.59 -20.84
CA ASP A 86 -6.13 6.83 -21.37
C ASP A 86 -6.74 8.05 -20.65
N GLY A 87 -6.18 9.23 -20.89
CA GLY A 87 -6.69 10.47 -20.32
C GLY A 87 -8.15 10.83 -20.69
N ARG A 88 -8.81 10.00 -21.50
CA ARG A 88 -10.23 10.11 -21.88
C ARG A 88 -11.10 8.99 -21.29
N GLY A 89 -10.54 8.17 -20.38
CA GLY A 89 -11.25 7.08 -19.76
C GLY A 89 -11.49 5.86 -20.66
N ARG A 90 -10.75 5.71 -21.78
CA ARG A 90 -10.84 4.54 -22.65
C ARG A 90 -9.88 3.48 -22.19
N ILE A 91 -10.34 2.21 -22.19
CA ILE A 91 -9.48 1.08 -21.88
C ILE A 91 -8.37 0.99 -22.93
N LEU A 92 -7.13 1.09 -22.50
CA LEU A 92 -5.97 0.84 -23.34
C LEU A 92 -5.83 -0.67 -23.55
N GLY A 93 -5.56 -1.06 -24.79
CA GLY A 93 -5.36 -2.47 -25.15
C GLY A 93 -4.27 -3.10 -24.29
N TRP A 94 -4.56 -4.31 -23.85
CA TRP A 94 -3.65 -5.15 -23.09
C TRP A 94 -2.97 -6.12 -24.06
N ASP A 95 -1.68 -6.00 -24.23
CA ASP A 95 -0.87 -6.90 -25.04
C ASP A 95 -0.10 -7.92 -24.17
N GLU A 96 0.41 -8.97 -24.82
CA GLU A 96 1.14 -10.04 -24.12
C GLU A 96 2.38 -9.53 -23.36
N GLU A 97 3.06 -8.50 -23.87
CA GLU A 97 4.22 -7.90 -23.19
C GLU A 97 3.80 -7.18 -21.92
N SER A 98 2.72 -6.41 -21.97
CA SER A 98 2.14 -5.72 -20.82
C SER A 98 1.66 -6.72 -19.77
N GLU A 99 1.03 -7.81 -20.18
CA GLU A 99 0.62 -8.90 -19.28
C GLU A 99 1.82 -9.57 -18.60
N ALA A 100 2.84 -9.93 -19.38
CA ALA A 100 4.05 -10.53 -18.85
C ALA A 100 4.78 -9.60 -17.87
N ARG A 101 4.75 -8.29 -18.13
CA ARG A 101 5.31 -7.27 -17.23
C ARG A 101 4.52 -7.19 -15.94
N ALA A 102 3.19 -7.16 -16.02
CA ALA A 102 2.31 -7.12 -14.86
C ALA A 102 2.51 -8.36 -13.97
N LYS A 103 2.53 -9.56 -14.55
CA LYS A 103 2.81 -10.81 -13.82
C LYS A 103 4.13 -10.75 -13.04
N LYS A 104 5.20 -10.21 -13.65
CA LYS A 104 6.48 -10.00 -12.96
C LYS A 104 6.39 -9.00 -11.82
N LEU A 105 5.63 -7.93 -12.00
CA LEU A 105 5.42 -6.93 -10.96
C LEU A 105 4.62 -7.50 -9.79
N VAL A 106 3.53 -8.22 -10.06
CA VAL A 106 2.73 -8.92 -9.05
C VAL A 106 3.61 -9.88 -8.26
N ALA A 107 4.33 -10.78 -8.92
CA ALA A 107 5.20 -11.76 -8.27
C ALA A 107 6.25 -11.09 -7.36
N ARG A 108 6.81 -9.96 -7.80
CA ARG A 108 7.77 -9.19 -6.99
C ARG A 108 7.12 -8.58 -5.75
N GLU A 109 5.95 -7.96 -5.89
CA GLU A 109 5.25 -7.35 -4.75
C GLU A 109 4.73 -8.41 -3.76
N MET A 110 4.31 -9.57 -4.27
CA MET A 110 3.95 -10.72 -3.44
C MET A 110 5.15 -11.24 -2.63
N THR A 111 6.33 -11.36 -3.24
CA THR A 111 7.56 -11.74 -2.53
C THR A 111 7.89 -10.76 -1.40
N ARG A 112 7.75 -9.47 -1.67
CA ARG A 112 7.98 -8.41 -0.67
C ARG A 112 7.01 -8.49 0.50
N LEU A 113 5.73 -8.69 0.18
CA LEU A 113 4.68 -8.80 1.19
C LEU A 113 4.88 -10.05 2.06
N ARG A 114 5.20 -11.20 1.45
CA ARG A 114 5.54 -12.43 2.18
C ARG A 114 6.75 -12.25 3.08
N SER A 115 7.76 -11.50 2.66
CA SER A 115 8.91 -11.15 3.51
C SER A 115 8.48 -10.36 4.75
N SER A 116 7.59 -9.38 4.61
CA SER A 116 7.05 -8.64 5.75
C SER A 116 6.29 -9.56 6.72
N PHE A 117 5.43 -10.43 6.21
CA PHE A 117 4.69 -11.40 7.03
C PHE A 117 5.63 -12.39 7.75
N SER A 118 6.64 -12.94 7.03
CA SER A 118 7.60 -13.87 7.63
C SER A 118 8.33 -13.25 8.80
N GLN A 119 8.90 -12.06 8.60
CA GLN A 119 9.61 -11.35 9.66
C GLN A 119 8.71 -11.08 10.88
N ALA A 120 7.46 -10.69 10.65
CA ALA A 120 6.51 -10.46 11.73
C ALA A 120 6.16 -11.76 12.49
N ARG A 121 5.97 -12.87 11.75
CA ARG A 121 5.73 -14.20 12.36
C ARG A 121 6.95 -14.69 13.17
N ASP A 122 8.15 -14.50 12.66
CA ASP A 122 9.41 -14.86 13.32
C ASP A 122 9.60 -14.05 14.61
N ALA A 123 9.12 -12.81 14.63
CA ALA A 123 9.08 -11.96 15.82
C ALA A 123 7.90 -12.29 16.78
N GLY A 124 7.10 -13.33 16.49
CA GLY A 124 6.03 -13.83 17.37
C GLY A 124 4.64 -13.26 17.12
N TYR A 125 4.47 -12.34 16.15
CA TYR A 125 3.15 -11.77 15.86
C TYR A 125 2.25 -12.75 15.10
N ARG A 126 0.95 -12.70 15.41
CA ARG A 126 -0.07 -13.56 14.79
C ARG A 126 -1.30 -12.78 14.30
N LYS A 127 -1.42 -11.51 14.68
CA LYS A 127 -2.45 -10.60 14.21
C LYS A 127 -1.84 -9.60 13.25
N PHE A 128 -2.47 -9.40 12.09
CA PHE A 128 -1.91 -8.60 11.01
C PHE A 128 -2.92 -7.60 10.48
N ILE A 129 -2.42 -6.42 10.12
CA ILE A 129 -3.12 -5.48 9.25
C ILE A 129 -2.25 -5.31 8.01
N MET A 130 -2.84 -5.53 6.84
CA MET A 130 -2.15 -5.41 5.57
C MET A 130 -2.43 -4.05 4.93
N PHE A 131 -1.36 -3.37 4.52
CA PHE A 131 -1.44 -2.09 3.85
C PHE A 131 -0.95 -2.20 2.41
N LEU A 132 -1.71 -1.63 1.50
CA LEU A 132 -1.37 -1.50 0.08
C LEU A 132 -1.50 -0.03 -0.32
N HIS A 133 -0.72 0.40 -1.32
CA HIS A 133 -1.01 1.66 -2.00
C HIS A 133 -2.01 1.43 -3.12
N TYR A 134 -1.70 0.51 -4.04
CA TYR A 134 -2.64 0.11 -5.07
C TYR A 134 -3.79 -0.72 -4.49
N PRO A 135 -4.98 -0.65 -5.10
CA PRO A 135 -6.12 -1.47 -4.68
C PRO A 135 -5.81 -2.97 -4.80
N PRO A 136 -6.36 -3.80 -3.90
CA PRO A 136 -6.11 -5.25 -3.88
C PRO A 136 -6.76 -6.01 -5.04
N THR A 137 -7.81 -5.47 -5.64
CA THR A 137 -8.57 -6.08 -6.75
C THR A 137 -8.83 -5.05 -7.86
N SER A 138 -9.55 -5.44 -8.90
CA SER A 138 -10.07 -4.56 -9.94
C SER A 138 -11.59 -4.60 -9.98
N ILE A 139 -12.21 -3.79 -10.83
CA ILE A 139 -13.66 -3.86 -11.07
C ILE A 139 -14.10 -5.15 -11.80
N LEU A 140 -13.14 -5.87 -12.38
CA LEU A 140 -13.41 -7.10 -13.15
C LEU A 140 -13.24 -8.36 -12.30
N GLU A 141 -12.38 -8.28 -11.25
CA GLU A 141 -11.96 -9.43 -10.46
C GLU A 141 -12.13 -9.14 -8.97
N GLU A 142 -12.92 -9.96 -8.28
CA GLU A 142 -13.09 -9.87 -6.82
C GLU A 142 -11.94 -10.53 -6.06
N THR A 143 -11.12 -11.33 -6.73
CA THR A 143 -9.98 -12.02 -6.16
C THR A 143 -8.68 -11.65 -6.85
N SER A 144 -7.58 -11.76 -6.12
CA SER A 144 -6.24 -11.51 -6.65
C SER A 144 -5.21 -12.17 -5.76
N PRO A 145 -3.95 -12.26 -6.17
CA PRO A 145 -2.88 -12.70 -5.28
C PRO A 145 -2.79 -11.93 -3.96
N PHE A 146 -3.23 -10.65 -3.93
CA PHE A 146 -3.25 -9.85 -2.70
C PHE A 146 -4.41 -10.21 -1.77
N THR A 147 -5.58 -10.59 -2.30
CA THR A 147 -6.68 -11.11 -1.46
C THR A 147 -6.37 -12.52 -0.97
N GLU A 148 -5.77 -13.36 -1.80
CA GLU A 148 -5.34 -14.72 -1.42
C GLU A 148 -4.32 -14.70 -0.27
N ILE A 149 -3.33 -13.81 -0.31
CA ILE A 149 -2.36 -13.70 0.79
C ILE A 149 -3.02 -13.12 2.04
N ALA A 150 -3.98 -12.21 1.91
CA ALA A 150 -4.74 -11.69 3.04
C ALA A 150 -5.54 -12.81 3.75
N GLU A 151 -6.15 -13.71 2.98
CA GLU A 151 -6.84 -14.89 3.50
C GLU A 151 -5.86 -15.90 4.12
N GLU A 152 -4.73 -16.20 3.44
CA GLU A 152 -3.68 -17.11 3.93
C GLU A 152 -3.17 -16.71 5.33
N TYR A 153 -2.99 -15.41 5.55
CA TYR A 153 -2.49 -14.88 6.82
C TYR A 153 -3.59 -14.46 7.79
N GLN A 154 -4.85 -14.60 7.40
CA GLN A 154 -6.03 -14.23 8.20
C GLN A 154 -5.91 -12.79 8.74
N VAL A 155 -5.62 -11.84 7.85
CA VAL A 155 -5.44 -10.45 8.27
C VAL A 155 -6.75 -9.86 8.82
N THR A 156 -6.65 -9.02 9.82
CA THR A 156 -7.81 -8.33 10.41
C THR A 156 -8.42 -7.33 9.43
N ALA A 157 -7.57 -6.65 8.68
CA ALA A 157 -8.00 -5.68 7.67
C ALA A 157 -6.96 -5.53 6.55
N VAL A 158 -7.45 -5.20 5.36
CA VAL A 158 -6.67 -4.69 4.22
C VAL A 158 -7.02 -3.22 4.02
N VAL A 159 -6.03 -2.36 4.10
CA VAL A 159 -6.17 -0.91 3.95
C VAL A 159 -5.42 -0.47 2.70
N TYR A 160 -6.09 0.24 1.79
CA TYR A 160 -5.51 0.64 0.52
C TYR A 160 -5.93 2.06 0.12
N SER A 161 -5.22 2.65 -0.84
CA SER A 161 -5.49 4.00 -1.36
C SER A 161 -5.45 4.04 -2.89
N HIS A 162 -4.79 5.04 -3.50
CA HIS A 162 -4.57 5.21 -4.94
C HIS A 162 -5.81 5.54 -5.77
N CYS A 163 -6.98 5.02 -5.45
CA CYS A 163 -8.24 5.34 -6.14
C CYS A 163 -8.69 6.75 -5.75
N HIS A 164 -8.50 7.71 -6.65
CA HIS A 164 -8.89 9.12 -6.49
C HIS A 164 -10.02 9.48 -7.44
N GLY A 165 -10.92 10.35 -6.96
CA GLY A 165 -12.11 10.78 -7.68
C GLY A 165 -13.28 9.79 -7.53
N GLU A 166 -14.51 10.32 -7.48
CA GLU A 166 -15.72 9.54 -7.22
C GLU A 166 -15.92 8.36 -8.17
N SER A 167 -15.54 8.52 -9.44
CA SER A 167 -15.64 7.48 -10.46
C SER A 167 -14.71 6.27 -10.18
N ARG A 168 -13.70 6.44 -9.32
CA ARG A 168 -12.71 5.42 -9.00
C ARG A 168 -12.85 4.82 -7.61
N PHE A 169 -13.71 5.37 -6.77
CA PHE A 169 -13.91 4.84 -5.42
C PHE A 169 -14.48 3.41 -5.41
N GLY A 170 -15.09 2.98 -6.52
CA GLY A 170 -15.63 1.63 -6.72
C GLY A 170 -14.67 0.64 -7.39
N ASP A 171 -13.42 1.02 -7.69
CA ASP A 171 -12.49 0.19 -8.49
C ASP A 171 -12.01 -1.08 -7.79
N SER A 172 -12.33 -1.28 -6.53
CA SER A 172 -11.93 -2.45 -5.77
C SER A 172 -12.92 -2.76 -4.64
N ILE A 173 -12.76 -3.93 -4.03
CA ILE A 173 -13.62 -4.38 -2.92
C ILE A 173 -13.50 -3.46 -1.72
N ARG A 174 -14.65 -3.18 -1.07
CA ARG A 174 -14.77 -2.40 0.16
C ARG A 174 -15.77 -3.06 1.10
N GLY A 175 -15.58 -2.87 2.42
CA GLY A 175 -16.40 -3.51 3.42
C GLY A 175 -15.87 -4.87 3.82
N GLU A 176 -16.73 -5.76 4.28
CA GLU A 176 -16.35 -7.10 4.69
C GLU A 176 -16.46 -8.08 3.52
N TYR A 177 -15.38 -8.79 3.26
CA TYR A 177 -15.33 -9.84 2.25
C TYR A 177 -14.52 -11.02 2.79
N ARG A 178 -15.13 -12.22 2.83
CA ARG A 178 -14.54 -13.45 3.37
C ARG A 178 -13.94 -13.28 4.78
N GLY A 179 -14.64 -12.53 5.63
CA GLY A 179 -14.21 -12.29 7.02
C GLY A 179 -13.05 -11.31 7.19
N ILE A 180 -12.65 -10.61 6.13
CA ILE A 180 -11.62 -9.58 6.13
C ILE A 180 -12.24 -8.22 5.78
N ARG A 181 -11.89 -7.19 6.56
CA ARG A 181 -12.35 -5.83 6.29
C ARG A 181 -11.43 -5.12 5.29
N TYR A 182 -11.99 -4.66 4.17
CA TYR A 182 -11.31 -3.90 3.13
C TYR A 182 -11.67 -2.43 3.22
N MET A 183 -10.66 -1.56 3.30
CA MET A 183 -10.84 -0.13 3.54
C MET A 183 -10.10 0.71 2.50
N LEU A 184 -10.85 1.46 1.70
CA LEU A 184 -10.27 2.54 0.88
C LEU A 184 -10.02 3.75 1.78
N VAL A 185 -8.79 4.28 1.73
CA VAL A 185 -8.37 5.42 2.55
C VAL A 185 -7.71 6.53 1.73
N SER A 186 -8.07 6.67 0.45
CA SER A 186 -7.66 7.82 -0.36
C SER A 186 -8.12 9.12 0.31
N GLY A 187 -7.28 10.14 0.30
CA GLY A 187 -7.53 11.37 1.04
C GLY A 187 -8.85 12.06 0.67
N ASP A 188 -9.15 12.15 -0.62
CA ASP A 188 -10.39 12.69 -1.14
C ASP A 188 -11.62 11.86 -0.77
N TYR A 189 -11.48 10.51 -0.78
CA TYR A 189 -12.54 9.59 -0.32
C TYR A 189 -12.90 9.81 1.15
N LEU A 190 -11.90 10.06 2.00
CA LEU A 190 -12.08 10.32 3.42
C LEU A 190 -12.41 11.80 3.76
N GLY A 191 -12.49 12.68 2.75
CA GLY A 191 -12.62 14.13 2.97
C GLY A 191 -11.44 14.68 3.77
N PHE A 192 -10.23 14.14 3.55
CA PHE A 192 -8.97 14.50 4.21
C PHE A 192 -9.00 14.34 5.74
N ARG A 193 -9.78 13.40 6.25
CA ARG A 193 -9.83 13.04 7.67
C ARG A 193 -9.21 11.67 7.90
N PRO A 194 -8.44 11.46 8.99
CA PRO A 194 -7.93 10.14 9.33
C PRO A 194 -9.07 9.14 9.57
N ALA A 195 -8.88 7.91 9.08
CA ALA A 195 -9.77 6.79 9.36
C ALA A 195 -9.19 5.92 10.47
N GLU A 196 -10.05 5.48 11.39
CA GLU A 196 -9.69 4.50 12.41
C GLU A 196 -9.74 3.09 11.82
N VAL A 197 -8.65 2.35 11.95
CA VAL A 197 -8.53 0.98 11.44
C VAL A 197 -8.74 -0.05 12.57
N LEU A 198 -8.23 0.24 13.75
CA LEU A 198 -8.46 -0.54 14.98
C LEU A 198 -9.06 0.38 16.04
N PRO A 199 -10.00 -0.10 16.84
CA PRO A 199 -10.56 0.63 17.97
C PRO A 199 -9.51 0.88 19.08
#